data_e73a278e62684f3e7b3903f7b9a4d3c0
#
_entry.id   e73a278e62684f3e7b3903f7b9a4d3c0
#
_cell.length_a   1.000
_cell.length_b   1.000
_cell.length_c   1.000
_cell.angle_alpha   90.00
_cell.angle_beta   90.00
_cell.angle_gamma   90.00
#
_symmetry.space_group_name_H-M   'P 1'
#
loop_
_entity.id
_entity.type
_entity.pdbx_description
1 polymer ?
#
loop_
_entity_poly.entity_id
_entity_poly.type
_entity_poly.pdbx_seq_one_letter_code
_entity_poly.pdbx_strand_id
1 'polypeptide(L)'
;MDLTNQIELELYFADHFDTILFPVLAELYLDQNDFRRARKVCDIGLKYNQNDASGLYILAKIEKSEGQLKKAEKLLETVLLLCNDHLAAAELLCEIQTVLGRATSRLLKSWKHVQSLDSTNQTANEFIAKVEKKSKEKSESIIIKKRKDFSTKTEKNE
;
A
#
# COMPACT_ATOMS: atom_id res chain seq x y z
N MET A 1 27.91 13.54 10.98
CA MET A 1 26.96 12.91 11.95
C MET A 1 26.77 11.46 11.55
N ASP A 2 26.89 10.59 12.52
CA ASP A 2 26.61 9.16 12.28
C ASP A 2 25.08 8.90 12.37
N LEU A 3 24.44 8.61 11.24
CA LEU A 3 23.00 8.35 11.16
C LEU A 3 22.58 7.02 11.82
N THR A 4 23.52 6.19 12.23
CA THR A 4 23.27 4.97 13.00
C THR A 4 23.35 5.21 14.52
N ASN A 5 23.86 6.37 14.91
CA ASN A 5 23.95 6.74 16.32
C ASN A 5 22.67 7.46 16.78
N GLN A 6 21.83 6.72 17.47
CA GLN A 6 20.55 7.22 17.96
C GLN A 6 20.70 8.48 18.83
N ILE A 7 21.68 8.51 19.73
CA ILE A 7 21.89 9.66 20.64
C ILE A 7 22.21 10.92 19.85
N GLU A 8 23.07 10.82 18.84
CA GLU A 8 23.41 11.97 17.98
C GLU A 8 22.16 12.45 17.20
N LEU A 9 21.36 11.54 16.69
CA LEU A 9 20.11 11.88 16.00
C LEU A 9 19.09 12.53 16.93
N GLU A 10 18.94 12.02 18.15
CA GLU A 10 18.03 12.59 19.15
C GLU A 10 18.43 14.02 19.53
N LEU A 11 19.72 14.26 19.77
CA LEU A 11 20.25 15.59 20.09
C LEU A 11 20.08 16.54 18.89
N TYR A 12 20.43 16.08 17.70
CA TYR A 12 20.26 16.87 16.50
C TYR A 12 18.80 17.24 16.24
N PHE A 13 17.89 16.28 16.36
CA PHE A 13 16.45 16.52 16.19
C PHE A 13 15.90 17.49 17.24
N ALA A 14 16.36 17.40 18.49
CA ALA A 14 15.95 18.32 19.56
C ALA A 14 16.29 19.78 19.23
N ASP A 15 17.40 20.02 18.54
CA ASP A 15 17.85 21.34 18.14
C ASP A 15 17.30 21.78 16.76
N HIS A 16 16.84 20.83 15.93
CA HIS A 16 16.44 21.06 14.54
C HIS A 16 15.16 20.29 14.21
N PHE A 17 14.00 20.70 14.71
CA PHE A 17 12.71 20.04 14.46
C PHE A 17 12.26 20.08 12.98
N ASP A 18 12.82 20.99 12.20
CA ASP A 18 12.59 21.15 10.76
C ASP A 18 13.48 20.23 9.89
N THR A 19 14.35 19.45 10.52
CA THR A 19 15.28 18.57 9.80
C THR A 19 14.56 17.53 8.96
N ILE A 20 15.07 17.31 7.74
CA ILE A 20 14.65 16.20 6.86
C ILE A 20 15.11 14.83 7.35
N LEU A 21 15.93 14.76 8.41
CA LEU A 21 16.42 13.50 9.00
C LEU A 21 15.46 12.87 10.01
N PHE A 22 14.32 13.51 10.30
CA PHE A 22 13.34 12.97 11.26
C PHE A 22 12.88 11.54 10.91
N PRO A 23 12.73 11.13 9.62
CA PRO A 23 12.32 9.76 9.31
C PRO A 23 13.35 8.72 9.76
N VAL A 24 14.64 9.05 9.73
CA VAL A 24 15.70 8.15 10.19
C VAL A 24 15.56 7.88 11.69
N LEU A 25 15.34 8.91 12.49
CA LEU A 25 15.11 8.75 13.94
C LEU A 25 13.81 8.00 14.23
N ALA A 26 12.74 8.30 13.51
CA ALA A 26 11.46 7.62 13.66
C ALA A 26 11.57 6.12 13.32
N GLU A 27 12.35 5.76 12.28
CA GLU A 27 12.60 4.37 11.92
C GLU A 27 13.35 3.61 13.02
N LEU A 28 14.37 4.23 13.62
CA LEU A 28 15.11 3.63 14.75
C LEU A 28 14.17 3.30 15.93
N TYR A 29 13.26 4.21 16.26
CA TYR A 29 12.26 3.93 17.29
C TYR A 29 11.28 2.84 16.88
N LEU A 30 10.90 2.81 15.61
CA LEU A 30 10.00 1.79 15.09
C LEU A 30 10.63 0.39 15.16
N ASP A 31 11.91 0.26 14.82
CA ASP A 31 12.68 -0.99 14.92
C ASP A 31 12.79 -1.50 16.37
N GLN A 32 12.74 -0.59 17.33
CA GLN A 32 12.70 -0.88 18.76
C GLN A 32 11.28 -1.16 19.28
N ASN A 33 10.27 -1.15 18.42
CA ASN A 33 8.85 -1.21 18.78
C ASN A 33 8.40 -0.06 19.69
N ASP A 34 9.12 1.05 19.71
CA ASP A 34 8.73 2.26 20.42
C ASP A 34 7.85 3.17 19.55
N PHE A 35 6.63 2.68 19.31
CA PHE A 35 5.65 3.38 18.47
C PHE A 35 5.30 4.77 18.99
N ARG A 36 5.37 4.98 20.30
CA ARG A 36 5.06 6.26 20.92
C ARG A 36 6.07 7.34 20.53
N ARG A 37 7.37 7.05 20.66
CA ARG A 37 8.41 8.00 20.26
C ARG A 37 8.49 8.13 18.75
N ALA A 38 8.37 7.04 18.00
CA ALA A 38 8.31 7.09 16.54
C ALA A 38 7.18 8.02 16.04
N ARG A 39 5.98 7.90 16.59
CA ARG A 39 4.84 8.78 16.27
C ARG A 39 5.14 10.23 16.59
N LYS A 40 5.67 10.51 17.77
CA LYS A 40 5.98 11.89 18.19
C LYS A 40 6.99 12.56 17.24
N VAL A 41 8.02 11.84 16.83
CA VAL A 41 9.01 12.32 15.86
C VAL A 41 8.36 12.59 14.50
N CYS A 42 7.53 11.67 14.01
CA CYS A 42 6.79 11.87 12.76
C CYS A 42 5.84 13.07 12.83
N ASP A 43 5.08 13.22 13.90
CA ASP A 43 4.12 14.32 14.07
C ASP A 43 4.83 15.69 14.08
N ILE A 44 5.99 15.79 14.72
CA ILE A 44 6.80 17.01 14.72
C ILE A 44 7.42 17.24 13.35
N GLY A 45 8.10 16.25 12.79
CA GLY A 45 8.80 16.38 11.50
C GLY A 45 7.88 16.70 10.34
N LEU A 46 6.69 16.09 10.30
CA LEU A 46 5.69 16.33 9.26
C LEU A 46 5.02 17.71 9.34
N LYS A 47 5.07 18.41 10.47
CA LYS A 47 4.63 19.81 10.54
C LYS A 47 5.49 20.73 9.66
N TYR A 48 6.76 20.44 9.57
CA TYR A 48 7.72 21.22 8.79
C TYR A 48 7.91 20.66 7.38
N ASN A 49 7.80 19.35 7.21
CA ASN A 49 8.03 18.61 5.98
C ASN A 49 6.80 17.78 5.61
N GLN A 50 5.69 18.42 5.32
CA GLN A 50 4.35 17.81 5.15
C GLN A 50 4.30 16.74 4.05
N ASN A 51 5.11 16.88 3.00
CA ASN A 51 5.16 15.98 1.86
C ASN A 51 6.38 15.06 1.86
N ASP A 52 6.95 14.79 3.03
CA ASP A 52 8.02 13.82 3.15
C ASP A 52 7.47 12.40 3.04
N ALA A 53 7.74 11.74 1.89
CA ALA A 53 7.23 10.40 1.60
C ALA A 53 7.75 9.36 2.61
N SER A 54 8.98 9.47 3.07
CA SER A 54 9.57 8.56 4.06
C SER A 54 8.90 8.70 5.42
N GLY A 55 8.67 9.93 5.88
CA GLY A 55 7.95 10.21 7.13
C GLY A 55 6.51 9.73 7.10
N LEU A 56 5.80 9.96 5.99
CA LEU A 56 4.43 9.48 5.80
C LEU A 56 4.37 7.94 5.75
N TYR A 57 5.36 7.29 5.13
CA TYR A 57 5.44 5.83 5.09
C TYR A 57 5.66 5.24 6.49
N ILE A 58 6.54 5.82 7.29
CA ILE A 58 6.77 5.40 8.69
C ILE A 58 5.49 5.58 9.51
N LEU A 59 4.81 6.72 9.37
CA LEU A 59 3.54 6.96 10.04
C LEU A 59 2.49 5.90 9.63
N ALA A 60 2.44 5.51 8.36
CA ALA A 60 1.56 4.44 7.90
C ALA A 60 1.86 3.08 8.58
N LYS A 61 3.14 2.75 8.77
CA LYS A 61 3.55 1.55 9.52
C LYS A 61 3.10 1.61 10.99
N ILE A 62 3.19 2.76 11.61
CA ILE A 62 2.71 2.99 12.98
C ILE A 62 1.19 2.81 13.04
N GLU A 63 0.43 3.44 12.14
CA GLU A 63 -1.02 3.30 12.07
C GLU A 63 -1.45 1.83 11.87
N LYS A 64 -0.74 1.09 11.01
CA LYS A 64 -0.96 -0.36 10.84
C LYS A 64 -0.76 -1.11 12.15
N SER A 65 0.34 -0.86 12.85
CA SER A 65 0.67 -1.52 14.14
C SER A 65 -0.38 -1.26 15.22
N GLU A 66 -1.02 -0.10 15.18
CA GLU A 66 -2.10 0.29 16.09
C GLU A 66 -3.49 -0.16 15.60
N GLY A 67 -3.56 -0.91 14.51
CA GLY A 67 -4.82 -1.40 13.94
C GLY A 67 -5.63 -0.36 13.17
N GLN A 68 -5.08 0.84 12.94
CA GLN A 68 -5.73 1.93 12.22
C GLN A 68 -5.58 1.77 10.68
N LEU A 69 -6.03 0.63 10.15
CA LEU A 69 -5.76 0.23 8.77
C LEU A 69 -6.28 1.22 7.72
N LYS A 70 -7.43 1.85 7.95
CA LYS A 70 -7.98 2.86 7.03
C LYS A 70 -7.13 4.13 6.96
N LYS A 71 -6.53 4.53 8.08
CA LYS A 71 -5.59 5.66 8.11
C LYS A 71 -4.30 5.30 7.42
N ALA A 72 -3.77 4.10 7.69
CA ALA A 72 -2.58 3.59 7.01
C ALA A 72 -2.77 3.52 5.49
N GLU A 73 -3.93 3.04 5.01
CA GLU A 73 -4.27 3.02 3.58
C GLU A 73 -4.17 4.41 2.95
N LYS A 74 -4.79 5.42 3.56
CA LYS A 74 -4.76 6.80 3.05
C LYS A 74 -3.36 7.39 3.01
N LEU A 75 -2.56 7.14 4.06
CA LEU A 75 -1.17 7.58 4.09
C LEU A 75 -0.34 6.96 2.97
N LEU A 76 -0.50 5.65 2.73
CA LEU A 76 0.22 4.95 1.66
C LEU A 76 -0.21 5.41 0.27
N GLU A 77 -1.50 5.71 0.06
CA GLU A 77 -1.97 6.32 -1.17
C GLU A 77 -1.29 7.68 -1.41
N THR A 78 -1.14 8.49 -0.36
CA THR A 78 -0.41 9.76 -0.43
C THR A 78 1.08 9.56 -0.72
N VAL A 79 1.72 8.58 -0.08
CA VAL A 79 3.12 8.23 -0.35
C VAL A 79 3.32 7.90 -1.83
N LEU A 80 2.43 7.10 -2.42
CA LEU A 80 2.52 6.70 -3.83
C LEU A 80 2.18 7.83 -4.81
N LEU A 81 1.42 8.84 -4.39
CA LEU A 81 1.25 10.07 -5.17
C LEU A 81 2.53 10.91 -5.19
N LEU A 82 3.28 10.94 -4.08
CA LEU A 82 4.52 11.69 -3.96
C LEU A 82 5.71 10.95 -4.58
N CYS A 83 5.76 9.63 -4.42
CA CYS A 83 6.82 8.74 -4.85
C CYS A 83 6.22 7.45 -5.43
N ASN A 84 5.87 7.49 -6.72
CA ASN A 84 5.13 6.41 -7.38
C ASN A 84 5.90 5.08 -7.46
N ASP A 85 7.21 5.11 -7.39
CA ASP A 85 8.12 3.95 -7.44
C ASP A 85 8.53 3.42 -6.05
N HIS A 86 7.85 3.84 -4.98
CA HIS A 86 8.09 3.36 -3.63
C HIS A 86 7.53 1.94 -3.44
N LEU A 87 8.33 0.92 -3.81
CA LEU A 87 7.91 -0.48 -3.82
C LEU A 87 7.34 -0.95 -2.46
N ALA A 88 8.05 -0.66 -1.37
CA ALA A 88 7.61 -1.08 -0.03
C ALA A 88 6.24 -0.48 0.36
N ALA A 89 5.96 0.76 -0.03
CA ALA A 89 4.65 1.37 0.18
C ALA A 89 3.56 0.73 -0.69
N ALA A 90 3.88 0.39 -1.94
CA ALA A 90 2.96 -0.29 -2.84
C ALA A 90 2.59 -1.70 -2.33
N GLU A 91 3.56 -2.47 -1.85
CA GLU A 91 3.34 -3.79 -1.26
C GLU A 91 2.51 -3.70 0.03
N LEU A 92 2.85 -2.77 0.92
CA LEU A 92 2.12 -2.57 2.17
C LEU A 92 0.67 -2.11 1.92
N LEU A 93 0.44 -1.29 0.91
CA LEU A 93 -0.92 -0.90 0.50
C LEU A 93 -1.75 -2.10 0.06
N CYS A 94 -1.19 -3.01 -0.76
CA CYS A 94 -1.86 -4.23 -1.17
C CYS A 94 -2.23 -5.13 0.02
N GLU A 95 -1.30 -5.29 0.95
CA GLU A 95 -1.53 -6.06 2.18
C GLU A 95 -2.70 -5.49 3.00
N ILE A 96 -2.68 -4.18 3.26
CA ILE A 96 -3.73 -3.49 4.01
C ILE A 96 -5.08 -3.57 3.29
N GLN A 97 -5.12 -3.35 1.99
CA GLN A 97 -6.35 -3.43 1.20
C GLN A 97 -6.94 -4.85 1.19
N THR A 98 -6.10 -5.87 1.21
CA THR A 98 -6.52 -7.27 1.33
C THR A 98 -7.18 -7.51 2.68
N VAL A 99 -6.56 -7.07 3.77
CA VAL A 99 -7.13 -7.20 5.13
C VAL A 99 -8.43 -6.42 5.28
N LEU A 100 -8.53 -5.24 4.67
CA LEU A 100 -9.75 -4.41 4.67
C LEU A 100 -10.87 -4.97 3.78
N GLY A 101 -10.60 -6.03 3.00
CA GLY A 101 -11.58 -6.62 2.09
C GLY A 101 -12.01 -5.66 0.96
N ARG A 102 -11.08 -4.90 0.41
CA ARG A 102 -11.37 -3.98 -0.70
C ARG A 102 -11.80 -4.74 -1.96
N ALA A 103 -12.59 -4.09 -2.82
CA ALA A 103 -13.08 -4.69 -4.05
C ALA A 103 -11.94 -5.22 -4.94
N THR A 104 -12.19 -6.34 -5.62
CA THR A 104 -11.20 -7.01 -6.48
C THR A 104 -10.59 -6.08 -7.52
N SER A 105 -11.38 -5.16 -8.09
CA SER A 105 -10.88 -4.16 -9.06
C SER A 105 -9.84 -3.23 -8.46
N ARG A 106 -10.02 -2.81 -7.20
CA ARG A 106 -9.08 -1.96 -6.48
C ARG A 106 -7.80 -2.73 -6.12
N LEU A 107 -7.95 -3.95 -5.61
CA LEU A 107 -6.83 -4.84 -5.33
C LEU A 107 -6.02 -5.15 -6.60
N LEU A 108 -6.69 -5.43 -7.72
CA LEU A 108 -6.04 -5.69 -8.99
C LEU A 108 -5.19 -4.50 -9.46
N LYS A 109 -5.72 -3.29 -9.34
CA LYS A 109 -4.98 -2.07 -9.67
C LYS A 109 -3.71 -1.93 -8.82
N SER A 110 -3.83 -2.15 -7.51
CA SER A 110 -2.70 -2.05 -6.57
C SER A 110 -1.65 -3.13 -6.83
N TRP A 111 -2.05 -4.38 -7.06
CA TRP A 111 -1.12 -5.47 -7.39
C TRP A 111 -0.45 -5.31 -8.76
N LYS A 112 -1.16 -4.78 -9.76
CA LYS A 112 -0.54 -4.43 -11.05
C LYS A 112 0.51 -3.32 -10.91
N HIS A 113 0.30 -2.39 -9.99
CA HIS A 113 1.31 -1.38 -9.68
C HIS A 113 2.56 -2.02 -9.07
N VAL A 114 2.43 -2.92 -8.10
CA VAL A 114 3.56 -3.70 -7.55
C VAL A 114 4.28 -4.46 -8.66
N GLN A 115 3.54 -5.17 -9.53
CA GLN A 115 4.13 -5.91 -10.66
C GLN A 115 4.91 -5.00 -11.61
N SER A 116 4.45 -3.77 -11.83
CA SER A 116 5.16 -2.79 -12.67
C SER A 116 6.49 -2.33 -12.06
N LEU A 117 6.60 -2.31 -10.73
CA LEU A 117 7.82 -1.94 -10.01
C LEU A 117 8.76 -3.14 -9.80
N ASP A 118 8.20 -4.32 -9.60
CA ASP A 118 8.92 -5.58 -9.44
C ASP A 118 8.17 -6.71 -10.18
N SER A 119 8.59 -6.98 -11.40
CA SER A 119 8.00 -8.04 -12.25
C SER A 119 8.20 -9.46 -11.70
N THR A 120 9.10 -9.64 -10.74
CA THR A 120 9.40 -10.93 -10.10
C THR A 120 8.58 -11.19 -8.85
N ASN A 121 7.77 -10.20 -8.40
CA ASN A 121 6.95 -10.34 -7.21
C ASN A 121 5.92 -11.46 -7.37
N GLN A 122 6.16 -12.57 -6.69
CA GLN A 122 5.36 -13.78 -6.83
C GLN A 122 3.91 -13.57 -6.40
N THR A 123 3.68 -12.88 -5.29
CA THR A 123 2.33 -12.62 -4.77
C THR A 123 1.50 -11.80 -5.74
N ALA A 124 2.08 -10.75 -6.32
CA ALA A 124 1.44 -9.94 -7.35
C ALA A 124 1.08 -10.77 -8.58
N ASN A 125 2.02 -11.55 -9.09
CA ASN A 125 1.83 -12.38 -10.27
C ASN A 125 0.73 -13.44 -10.06
N GLU A 126 0.72 -14.11 -8.92
CA GLU A 126 -0.29 -15.12 -8.57
C GLU A 126 -1.68 -14.49 -8.42
N PHE A 127 -1.79 -13.34 -7.74
CA PHE A 127 -3.07 -12.65 -7.59
C PHE A 127 -3.65 -12.22 -8.93
N ILE A 128 -2.84 -11.58 -9.78
CA ILE A 128 -3.26 -11.09 -11.09
C ILE A 128 -3.71 -12.26 -11.97
N ALA A 129 -2.92 -13.34 -12.07
CA ALA A 129 -3.25 -14.52 -12.84
C ALA A 129 -4.58 -15.16 -12.40
N LYS A 130 -4.81 -15.26 -11.09
CA LYS A 130 -6.04 -15.82 -10.52
C LYS A 130 -7.28 -14.99 -10.86
N VAL A 131 -7.16 -13.66 -10.80
CA VAL A 131 -8.27 -12.75 -11.13
C VAL A 131 -8.58 -12.79 -12.62
N GLU A 132 -7.56 -12.79 -13.48
CA GLU A 132 -7.72 -12.84 -14.93
C GLU A 132 -8.34 -14.18 -15.40
N LYS A 133 -7.95 -15.30 -14.78
CA LYS A 133 -8.54 -16.60 -15.06
C LYS A 133 -10.03 -16.62 -14.74
N LYS A 134 -10.43 -16.17 -13.54
CA LYS A 134 -11.83 -16.07 -13.14
C LYS A 134 -12.66 -15.18 -14.06
N SER A 135 -12.08 -14.07 -14.53
CA SER A 135 -12.75 -13.16 -15.46
C SER A 135 -13.02 -13.83 -16.81
N LYS A 136 -12.05 -14.61 -17.36
CA LYS A 136 -12.22 -15.37 -18.61
C LYS A 136 -13.30 -16.44 -18.48
N GLU A 137 -13.27 -17.24 -17.41
CA GLU A 137 -14.27 -18.29 -17.14
C GLU A 137 -15.69 -17.70 -17.04
N LYS A 138 -15.83 -16.55 -16.38
CA LYS A 138 -17.12 -15.85 -16.29
C LYS A 138 -17.62 -15.35 -17.63
N SER A 139 -16.74 -14.80 -18.46
CA SER A 139 -17.07 -14.32 -19.80
C SER A 139 -17.51 -15.46 -20.71
N GLU A 140 -16.81 -16.59 -20.70
CA GLU A 140 -17.15 -17.79 -21.47
C GLU A 140 -18.51 -18.38 -21.05
N SER A 141 -18.77 -18.46 -19.76
CA SER A 141 -20.06 -18.95 -19.24
C SER A 141 -21.24 -18.07 -19.66
N ILE A 142 -21.06 -16.74 -19.70
CA ILE A 142 -22.08 -15.79 -20.15
C ILE A 142 -22.35 -15.98 -21.66
N ILE A 143 -21.32 -16.17 -22.48
CA ILE A 143 -21.45 -16.39 -23.92
C ILE A 143 -22.21 -17.70 -24.19
N ILE A 144 -21.87 -18.78 -23.50
CA ILE A 144 -22.55 -20.08 -23.63
C ILE A 144 -24.02 -19.97 -23.26
N LYS A 145 -24.35 -19.28 -22.16
CA LYS A 145 -25.72 -19.05 -21.73
C LYS A 145 -26.54 -18.28 -22.77
N LYS A 146 -25.99 -17.18 -23.30
CA LYS A 146 -26.64 -16.39 -24.37
C LYS A 146 -26.90 -17.21 -25.63
N ARG A 147 -25.96 -18.08 -26.03
CA ARG A 147 -26.14 -18.98 -27.20
C ARG A 147 -27.28 -19.99 -26.98
N LYS A 148 -27.37 -20.56 -25.78
CA LYS A 148 -28.49 -21.50 -25.43
C LYS A 148 -29.83 -20.79 -25.44
N ASP A 149 -29.93 -19.59 -24.88
CA ASP A 149 -31.17 -18.80 -24.86
C ASP A 149 -31.62 -18.39 -26.27
N PHE A 150 -30.67 -18.18 -27.20
CA PHE A 150 -31.00 -17.88 -28.60
C PHE A 150 -31.50 -19.10 -29.35
N SER A 151 -30.92 -20.30 -29.19
CA SER A 151 -31.38 -21.52 -29.84
C SER A 151 -32.79 -21.97 -29.37
N THR A 152 -33.11 -21.81 -28.08
CA THR A 152 -34.44 -22.12 -27.54
C THR A 152 -35.54 -21.17 -28.01
N LYS A 153 -35.20 -19.95 -28.43
CA LYS A 153 -36.14 -18.98 -29.03
C LYS A 153 -36.46 -19.27 -30.50
N THR A 154 -35.49 -19.81 -31.25
CA THR A 154 -35.72 -20.20 -32.65
C THR A 154 -36.59 -21.45 -32.79
N GLU A 155 -36.49 -22.42 -31.88
CA GLU A 155 -37.30 -23.63 -31.87
C GLU A 155 -38.78 -23.41 -31.48
N LYS A 156 -39.11 -22.28 -30.86
CA LYS A 156 -40.51 -21.93 -30.47
C LYS A 156 -41.27 -21.13 -31.51
N ASN A 157 -40.64 -20.77 -32.63
CA ASN A 157 -41.23 -19.97 -33.71
C ASN A 157 -41.42 -20.77 -35.01
N GLU A 158 -41.27 -22.11 -34.99
CA GLU A 158 -41.67 -23.06 -36.02
C GLU A 158 -42.89 -23.85 -35.50
#